data_613a55682470920b5a21f104ca944adc
#
_entry.id   613a55682470920b5a21f104ca944adc
#
_cell.length_a   1.000
_cell.length_b   1.000
_cell.length_c   1.000
_cell.angle_alpha   90.00
_cell.angle_beta   90.00
_cell.angle_gamma   90.00
#
_symmetry.space_group_name_H-M   'P 1'
#
loop_
_entity.id
_entity.type
_entity.pdbx_description
1 polymer ?
#
loop_
_entity_poly.entity_id
_entity_poly.type
_entity_poly.pdbx_seq_one_letter_code
_entity_poly.pdbx_strand_id
1 'polypeptide(L)'
;MNKYASEHKEIPGNPSTAKSSSKKLNDRQNRSPLRVLTEKQWSFWVQKGYIVIKKAIPKKQAEATATFLWEFEEKNPKDVSTWYKPPRAEMQMKELAGTGMVEVYNNQYLWDNRQTQKVYDAFVDVWGTEKLWVTIDRANLNFPIKKGFEYKGFIHWDYDPETKPQNVQGVIALSDQTDINMGGFQCIPWLFQNYDLWKLGQPEDRNRFQPDISGIEKYIEKVAMEAGDLLIFNSLLPHGIRPNLSKDKVRIAQYISMMPAEED
;
A
#
# COMPACT_ATOMS: atom_id res chain seq x y z
N MET A 1 -7.82 21.22 14.92
CA MET A 1 -8.54 20.90 13.68
C MET A 1 -7.56 21.02 12.52
N ASN A 2 -7.22 19.93 11.90
CA ASN A 2 -6.25 19.92 10.81
C ASN A 2 -6.95 20.45 9.54
N LYS A 3 -6.65 21.68 9.14
CA LYS A 3 -7.21 22.36 7.96
C LYS A 3 -7.05 21.55 6.66
N TYR A 4 -6.12 20.61 6.63
CA TYR A 4 -5.81 19.77 5.47
C TYR A 4 -6.86 18.68 5.17
N ALA A 5 -7.65 18.25 6.15
CA ALA A 5 -8.64 17.19 5.95
C ALA A 5 -9.89 17.64 5.18
N SER A 6 -10.15 18.95 5.09
CA SER A 6 -11.34 19.50 4.41
C SER A 6 -11.10 19.93 2.96
N GLU A 7 -9.83 20.16 2.58
CA GLU A 7 -9.48 20.69 1.25
C GLU A 7 -9.18 19.58 0.20
N HIS A 8 -9.04 18.32 0.62
CA HIS A 8 -8.68 17.22 -0.28
C HIS A 8 -9.87 16.48 -0.89
N LYS A 9 -11.08 16.98 -0.73
CA LYS A 9 -12.31 16.24 -1.10
C LYS A 9 -12.52 16.03 -2.60
N GLU A 10 -11.77 16.70 -3.47
CA GLU A 10 -12.10 16.70 -4.91
C GLU A 10 -10.90 16.80 -5.87
N ILE A 11 -9.74 16.26 -5.52
CA ILE A 11 -8.62 16.23 -6.46
C ILE A 11 -8.75 14.99 -7.35
N PRO A 12 -9.00 15.16 -8.68
CA PRO A 12 -9.07 14.01 -9.59
C PRO A 12 -7.78 13.20 -9.58
N GLY A 13 -7.89 11.88 -9.46
CA GLY A 13 -6.76 10.95 -9.52
C GLY A 13 -6.05 10.68 -8.19
N ASN A 14 -6.46 11.30 -7.07
CA ASN A 14 -5.98 10.93 -5.75
C ASN A 14 -6.83 9.74 -5.21
N PRO A 15 -6.25 8.55 -4.97
CA PRO A 15 -6.99 7.41 -4.43
C PRO A 15 -7.72 7.71 -3.11
N SER A 16 -7.16 8.60 -2.29
CA SER A 16 -7.75 9.03 -1.02
C SER A 16 -8.99 9.93 -1.18
N THR A 17 -9.23 10.45 -2.38
CA THR A 17 -10.39 11.30 -2.69
C THR A 17 -11.33 10.69 -3.71
N ALA A 18 -10.98 9.55 -4.31
CA ALA A 18 -11.85 8.84 -5.23
C ALA A 18 -13.16 8.46 -4.53
N LYS A 19 -14.28 8.64 -5.21
CA LYS A 19 -15.56 8.13 -4.72
C LYS A 19 -15.46 6.63 -4.52
N SER A 20 -16.00 6.15 -3.43
CA SER A 20 -16.15 4.73 -3.19
C SER A 20 -16.96 4.10 -4.33
N SER A 21 -16.51 2.98 -4.87
CA SER A 21 -17.24 2.26 -5.90
C SER A 21 -18.64 1.85 -5.39
N SER A 22 -19.65 1.89 -6.25
CA SER A 22 -20.97 1.31 -5.98
C SER A 22 -20.91 -0.22 -5.87
N LYS A 23 -19.91 -0.84 -6.51
CA LYS A 23 -19.65 -2.27 -6.39
C LYS A 23 -19.03 -2.59 -5.05
N LYS A 24 -19.63 -3.56 -4.37
CA LYS A 24 -19.14 -3.99 -3.06
C LYS A 24 -17.93 -4.91 -3.22
N LEU A 25 -16.88 -4.60 -2.48
CA LEU A 25 -15.79 -5.54 -2.29
C LEU A 25 -16.31 -6.86 -1.75
N ASN A 26 -15.69 -7.95 -2.19
CA ASN A 26 -16.03 -9.32 -1.77
C ASN A 26 -17.41 -9.80 -2.24
N ASP A 27 -18.08 -9.03 -3.09
CA ASP A 27 -19.34 -9.44 -3.66
C ASP A 27 -19.10 -10.35 -4.88
N ARG A 28 -18.81 -11.62 -4.63
CA ARG A 28 -18.72 -12.67 -5.65
C ARG A 28 -20.11 -13.10 -6.12
N GLN A 29 -20.98 -12.17 -6.49
CA GLN A 29 -22.32 -12.49 -7.02
C GLN A 29 -22.25 -13.39 -8.26
N ASN A 30 -21.22 -13.19 -9.05
CA ASN A 30 -20.96 -14.05 -10.19
C ASN A 30 -20.08 -15.20 -9.71
N ARG A 31 -20.58 -16.32 -9.39
CA ARG A 31 -19.90 -17.58 -9.03
C ARG A 31 -18.76 -17.99 -9.99
N SER A 32 -18.13 -17.01 -10.62
CA SER A 32 -16.96 -17.18 -11.48
C SER A 32 -15.82 -17.75 -10.66
N PRO A 33 -15.10 -18.74 -11.18
CA PRO A 33 -13.96 -19.31 -10.48
C PRO A 33 -12.91 -18.22 -10.24
N LEU A 34 -12.24 -18.28 -9.10
CA LEU A 34 -11.09 -17.43 -8.82
C LEU A 34 -9.99 -17.70 -9.85
N ARG A 35 -9.31 -16.65 -10.30
CA ARG A 35 -8.27 -16.72 -11.33
C ARG A 35 -6.88 -16.94 -10.75
N VAL A 36 -6.62 -16.32 -9.60
CA VAL A 36 -5.31 -16.31 -8.93
C VAL A 36 -5.42 -16.81 -7.50
N LEU A 37 -6.45 -16.39 -6.77
CA LEU A 37 -6.63 -16.79 -5.39
C LEU A 37 -7.22 -18.22 -5.31
N THR A 38 -6.71 -19.00 -4.36
CA THR A 38 -7.40 -20.22 -3.92
C THR A 38 -8.57 -19.86 -2.99
N GLU A 39 -9.51 -20.75 -2.79
CA GLU A 39 -10.63 -20.54 -1.84
C GLU A 39 -10.12 -20.26 -0.41
N LYS A 40 -9.01 -20.89 -0.01
CA LYS A 40 -8.37 -20.61 1.28
C LYS A 40 -7.81 -19.20 1.35
N GLN A 41 -7.19 -18.73 0.27
CA GLN A 41 -6.67 -17.35 0.19
C GLN A 41 -7.81 -16.33 0.14
N TRP A 42 -8.90 -16.65 -0.56
CA TRP A 42 -10.09 -15.83 -0.56
C TRP A 42 -10.69 -15.69 0.85
N SER A 43 -10.84 -16.80 1.58
CA SER A 43 -11.32 -16.78 2.96
C SER A 43 -10.40 -15.97 3.87
N PHE A 44 -9.08 -16.08 3.68
CA PHE A 44 -8.10 -15.28 4.41
C PHE A 44 -8.26 -13.78 4.10
N TRP A 45 -8.39 -13.41 2.82
CA TRP A 45 -8.63 -12.03 2.38
C TRP A 45 -9.87 -11.43 3.05
N VAL A 46 -10.99 -12.12 2.99
CA VAL A 46 -12.26 -11.66 3.58
C VAL A 46 -12.13 -11.48 5.10
N GLN A 47 -11.45 -12.41 5.75
CA GLN A 47 -11.27 -12.39 7.20
C GLN A 47 -10.24 -11.34 7.67
N LYS A 48 -9.12 -11.24 6.99
CA LYS A 48 -7.97 -10.45 7.44
C LYS A 48 -7.90 -9.05 6.85
N GLY A 49 -8.61 -8.81 5.75
CA GLY A 49 -8.57 -7.52 5.03
C GLY A 49 -7.31 -7.31 4.20
N TYR A 50 -6.44 -8.33 4.06
CA TYR A 50 -5.29 -8.29 3.16
C TYR A 50 -4.96 -9.67 2.60
N ILE A 51 -4.20 -9.69 1.51
CA ILE A 51 -3.65 -10.92 0.93
C ILE A 51 -2.30 -10.64 0.27
N VAL A 52 -1.37 -11.59 0.35
CA VAL A 52 -0.11 -11.56 -0.41
C VAL A 52 -0.17 -12.60 -1.51
N ILE A 53 -0.11 -12.14 -2.74
CA ILE A 53 -0.02 -12.97 -3.94
C ILE A 53 1.46 -13.17 -4.26
N LYS A 54 1.95 -14.38 -4.04
CA LYS A 54 3.35 -14.71 -4.27
C LYS A 54 3.67 -14.72 -5.76
N LYS A 55 4.82 -14.11 -6.11
CA LYS A 55 5.33 -14.06 -7.49
C LYS A 55 4.26 -13.55 -8.46
N ALA A 56 3.65 -12.41 -8.10
CA ALA A 56 2.67 -11.73 -8.96
C ALA A 56 3.32 -11.20 -10.23
N ILE A 57 4.57 -10.73 -10.12
CA ILE A 57 5.44 -10.42 -11.25
C ILE A 57 6.74 -11.25 -11.18
N PRO A 58 7.43 -11.48 -12.31
CA PRO A 58 8.74 -12.12 -12.29
C PRO A 58 9.75 -11.31 -11.45
N LYS A 59 10.59 -12.00 -10.67
CA LYS A 59 11.64 -11.35 -9.87
C LYS A 59 12.54 -10.45 -10.71
N LYS A 60 12.92 -10.90 -11.92
CA LYS A 60 13.73 -10.10 -12.86
C LYS A 60 13.05 -8.77 -13.25
N GLN A 61 11.72 -8.76 -13.38
CA GLN A 61 10.96 -7.56 -13.68
C GLN A 61 10.94 -6.60 -12.47
N ALA A 62 10.77 -7.13 -11.25
CA ALA A 62 10.89 -6.35 -10.01
C ALA A 62 12.28 -5.73 -9.88
N GLU A 63 13.34 -6.49 -10.11
CA GLU A 63 14.73 -6.03 -10.06
C GLU A 63 15.02 -4.95 -11.11
N ALA A 64 14.49 -5.10 -12.33
CA ALA A 64 14.65 -4.09 -13.39
C ALA A 64 13.96 -2.76 -12.99
N THR A 65 12.75 -2.84 -12.44
CA THR A 65 12.04 -1.67 -11.92
C THR A 65 12.81 -1.02 -10.76
N ALA A 66 13.34 -1.83 -9.83
CA ALA A 66 14.15 -1.31 -8.73
C ALA A 66 15.41 -0.59 -9.22
N THR A 67 16.12 -1.16 -10.21
CA THR A 67 17.29 -0.54 -10.84
C THR A 67 16.93 0.81 -11.44
N PHE A 68 15.84 0.86 -12.20
CA PHE A 68 15.35 2.12 -12.77
C PHE A 68 15.05 3.17 -11.69
N LEU A 69 14.46 2.80 -10.56
CA LEU A 69 14.15 3.74 -9.48
C LEU A 69 15.43 4.32 -8.83
N TRP A 70 16.47 3.52 -8.67
CA TRP A 70 17.76 4.00 -8.22
C TRP A 70 18.38 5.04 -9.17
N GLU A 71 18.32 4.76 -10.47
CA GLU A 71 18.81 5.65 -11.52
C GLU A 71 17.99 6.93 -11.58
N PHE A 72 16.66 6.82 -11.51
CA PHE A 72 15.73 7.95 -11.52
C PHE A 72 16.00 8.92 -10.36
N GLU A 73 16.29 8.40 -9.17
CA GLU A 73 16.61 9.18 -7.98
C GLU A 73 18.08 9.65 -7.94
N GLU A 74 18.88 9.32 -8.95
CA GLU A 74 20.34 9.61 -8.98
C GLU A 74 21.09 9.11 -7.75
N LYS A 75 20.66 7.93 -7.24
CA LYS A 75 21.23 7.28 -6.07
C LYS A 75 21.89 5.96 -6.46
N ASN A 76 22.94 5.62 -5.75
CA ASN A 76 23.68 4.37 -5.98
C ASN A 76 23.40 3.36 -4.85
N PRO A 77 22.85 2.16 -5.15
CA PRO A 77 22.57 1.15 -4.12
C PRO A 77 23.81 0.70 -3.35
N LYS A 78 25.02 0.89 -3.91
CA LYS A 78 26.29 0.51 -3.29
C LYS A 78 27.01 1.67 -2.58
N ASP A 79 26.47 2.89 -2.67
CA ASP A 79 27.05 4.09 -2.06
C ASP A 79 26.04 4.79 -1.15
N VAL A 80 26.12 4.47 0.13
CA VAL A 80 25.24 5.02 1.18
C VAL A 80 25.27 6.55 1.25
N SER A 81 26.37 7.19 0.82
CA SER A 81 26.49 8.65 0.81
C SER A 81 25.49 9.31 -0.14
N THR A 82 24.98 8.56 -1.12
CA THR A 82 23.99 9.06 -2.09
C THR A 82 22.56 8.94 -1.60
N TRP A 83 22.27 8.05 -0.65
CA TRP A 83 20.91 7.66 -0.25
C TRP A 83 20.10 8.82 0.34
N TYR A 84 20.77 9.67 1.12
CA TYR A 84 20.10 10.74 1.87
C TYR A 84 20.29 12.11 1.21
N LYS A 85 20.73 12.14 -0.04
CA LYS A 85 20.73 13.37 -0.83
C LYS A 85 19.29 13.80 -1.09
N PRO A 86 19.00 15.10 -1.12
CA PRO A 86 17.68 15.60 -1.51
C PRO A 86 17.27 15.00 -2.86
N PRO A 87 16.00 14.71 -3.07
CA PRO A 87 15.49 14.38 -4.40
C PRO A 87 15.68 15.56 -5.34
N ARG A 88 15.55 15.33 -6.64
CA ARG A 88 15.65 16.40 -7.65
C ARG A 88 14.68 17.52 -7.34
N ALA A 89 15.15 18.76 -7.45
CA ALA A 89 14.36 19.94 -7.08
C ALA A 89 13.06 20.07 -7.89
N GLU A 90 13.10 19.69 -9.17
CA GLU A 90 11.96 19.70 -10.09
C GLU A 90 10.94 18.60 -9.86
N MET A 91 11.27 17.62 -9.02
CA MET A 91 10.44 16.43 -8.75
C MET A 91 9.89 16.41 -7.32
N GLN A 92 9.82 17.57 -6.65
CA GLN A 92 9.44 17.62 -5.24
C GLN A 92 8.00 18.07 -5.01
N MET A 93 7.15 17.15 -4.61
CA MET A 93 6.01 17.48 -3.77
C MET A 93 6.53 17.65 -2.33
N LYS A 94 6.41 18.86 -1.78
CA LYS A 94 6.96 19.20 -0.45
C LYS A 94 6.44 18.32 0.66
N GLU A 95 5.17 17.90 0.58
CA GLU A 95 4.51 17.01 1.52
C GLU A 95 5.06 15.59 1.52
N LEU A 96 5.77 15.19 0.48
CA LEU A 96 6.39 13.86 0.36
C LEU A 96 7.88 13.86 0.68
N ALA A 97 8.45 15.02 0.94
CA ALA A 97 9.86 15.15 1.28
C ALA A 97 10.21 14.30 2.53
N GLY A 98 11.22 13.47 2.40
CA GLY A 98 11.69 12.60 3.49
C GLY A 98 10.89 11.32 3.71
N THR A 99 9.81 11.07 2.97
CA THR A 99 9.02 9.83 3.06
C THR A 99 9.61 8.68 2.25
N GLY A 100 10.58 8.95 1.40
CA GLY A 100 11.15 7.99 0.43
C GLY A 100 10.26 7.76 -0.79
N MET A 101 9.21 8.55 -0.97
CA MET A 101 8.39 8.48 -2.17
C MET A 101 9.19 8.93 -3.40
N VAL A 102 9.08 8.15 -4.47
CA VAL A 102 9.69 8.42 -5.77
C VAL A 102 8.58 8.87 -6.70
N GLU A 103 8.68 10.11 -7.17
CA GLU A 103 7.63 10.77 -7.93
C GLU A 103 7.74 10.47 -9.42
N VAL A 104 7.78 9.18 -9.73
CA VAL A 104 7.68 8.67 -11.10
C VAL A 104 6.36 7.94 -11.26
N TYR A 105 5.57 8.37 -12.22
CA TYR A 105 4.20 7.90 -12.42
C TYR A 105 4.05 7.14 -13.73
N ASN A 106 4.55 7.71 -14.83
CA ASN A 106 4.37 7.23 -16.18
C ASN A 106 5.71 6.77 -16.76
N ASN A 107 6.04 5.52 -16.48
CA ASN A 107 7.26 4.87 -16.99
C ASN A 107 6.98 3.42 -17.36
N GLN A 108 7.65 2.90 -18.38
CA GLN A 108 7.42 1.56 -18.92
C GLN A 108 7.62 0.47 -17.87
N TYR A 109 8.66 0.54 -17.04
CA TYR A 109 8.89 -0.46 -15.96
C TYR A 109 7.73 -0.53 -14.98
N LEU A 110 7.13 0.60 -14.63
CA LEU A 110 5.96 0.64 -13.74
C LEU A 110 4.70 0.14 -14.46
N TRP A 111 4.56 0.42 -15.75
CA TRP A 111 3.45 -0.07 -16.55
C TRP A 111 3.51 -1.58 -16.78
N ASP A 112 4.68 -2.14 -17.04
CA ASP A 112 4.85 -3.59 -17.18
C ASP A 112 4.35 -4.33 -15.94
N ASN A 113 4.63 -3.78 -14.75
CA ASN A 113 4.13 -4.33 -13.49
C ASN A 113 2.59 -4.23 -13.39
N ARG A 114 2.02 -3.06 -13.72
CA ARG A 114 0.56 -2.81 -13.69
C ARG A 114 -0.20 -3.71 -14.66
N GLN A 115 0.39 -4.01 -15.81
CA GLN A 115 -0.24 -4.77 -16.90
C GLN A 115 0.05 -6.28 -16.81
N THR A 116 0.81 -6.74 -15.83
CA THR A 116 1.04 -8.16 -15.64
C THR A 116 -0.29 -8.88 -15.38
N GLN A 117 -0.61 -9.89 -16.19
CA GLN A 117 -1.90 -10.60 -16.14
C GLN A 117 -2.25 -11.07 -14.73
N LYS A 118 -1.30 -11.65 -14.01
CA LYS A 118 -1.53 -12.15 -12.65
C LYS A 118 -1.84 -11.03 -11.65
N VAL A 119 -1.28 -9.84 -11.84
CA VAL A 119 -1.61 -8.65 -11.04
C VAL A 119 -3.05 -8.24 -11.31
N TYR A 120 -3.42 -8.08 -12.57
CA TYR A 120 -4.78 -7.77 -12.98
C TYR A 120 -5.79 -8.80 -12.46
N ASP A 121 -5.53 -10.08 -12.68
CA ASP A 121 -6.44 -11.17 -12.26
C ASP A 121 -6.62 -11.23 -10.74
N ALA A 122 -5.61 -10.86 -9.96
CA ALA A 122 -5.74 -10.76 -8.51
C ALA A 122 -6.74 -9.67 -8.08
N PHE A 123 -6.75 -8.53 -8.77
CA PHE A 123 -7.75 -7.49 -8.52
C PHE A 123 -9.13 -7.88 -9.07
N VAL A 124 -9.19 -8.63 -10.18
CA VAL A 124 -10.46 -9.20 -10.68
C VAL A 124 -11.08 -10.13 -9.64
N ASP A 125 -10.27 -10.97 -9.00
CA ASP A 125 -10.75 -11.86 -7.92
C ASP A 125 -11.34 -11.07 -6.76
N VAL A 126 -10.66 -9.99 -6.35
CA VAL A 126 -11.07 -9.15 -5.21
C VAL A 126 -12.35 -8.37 -5.51
N TRP A 127 -12.51 -7.87 -6.73
CA TRP A 127 -13.64 -7.05 -7.14
C TRP A 127 -14.80 -7.84 -7.77
N GLY A 128 -14.55 -9.04 -8.26
CA GLY A 128 -15.55 -9.81 -8.98
C GLY A 128 -15.96 -9.21 -10.33
N THR A 129 -15.11 -8.37 -10.93
CA THR A 129 -15.36 -7.75 -12.25
C THR A 129 -14.07 -7.61 -13.05
N GLU A 130 -14.17 -7.75 -14.37
CA GLU A 130 -13.06 -7.55 -15.30
C GLU A 130 -12.89 -6.09 -15.72
N LYS A 131 -13.92 -5.28 -15.54
CA LYS A 131 -13.88 -3.87 -15.90
C LYS A 131 -13.21 -3.08 -14.78
N LEU A 132 -11.90 -2.90 -14.88
CA LEU A 132 -11.10 -2.22 -13.86
C LEU A 132 -10.30 -1.07 -14.46
N TRP A 133 -10.27 0.06 -13.73
CA TRP A 133 -9.27 1.10 -13.90
C TRP A 133 -8.05 0.77 -13.07
N VAL A 134 -6.86 1.03 -13.59
CA VAL A 134 -5.61 0.97 -12.83
C VAL A 134 -5.15 2.37 -12.46
N THR A 135 -4.72 2.55 -11.22
CA THR A 135 -4.16 3.83 -10.75
C THR A 135 -2.75 4.04 -11.31
N ILE A 136 -2.42 5.29 -11.61
CA ILE A 136 -1.06 5.72 -11.91
C ILE A 136 -0.48 6.26 -10.62
N ASP A 137 0.16 5.38 -9.83
CA ASP A 137 0.72 5.73 -8.54
C ASP A 137 2.25 5.56 -8.54
N ARG A 138 2.87 5.98 -7.46
CA ARG A 138 4.31 6.16 -7.24
C ARG A 138 5.01 4.86 -6.87
N ALA A 139 6.32 5.01 -6.67
CA ALA A 139 7.17 4.03 -6.01
C ALA A 139 7.73 4.57 -4.70
N ASN A 140 8.46 3.74 -3.97
CA ASN A 140 9.09 4.12 -2.70
C ASN A 140 10.45 3.47 -2.55
N LEU A 141 11.44 4.26 -2.14
CA LEU A 141 12.74 3.84 -1.65
C LEU A 141 12.80 4.16 -0.15
N ASN A 142 12.52 3.17 0.70
CA ASN A 142 12.55 3.33 2.15
C ASN A 142 13.94 2.99 2.68
N PHE A 143 14.73 4.03 2.92
CA PHE A 143 16.10 3.94 3.44
C PHE A 143 16.11 3.61 4.93
N PRO A 144 17.22 3.05 5.45
CA PRO A 144 17.43 2.95 6.89
C PRO A 144 17.30 4.30 7.59
N ILE A 145 16.77 4.30 8.81
CA ILE A 145 16.65 5.53 9.60
C ILE A 145 18.05 6.06 9.92
N LYS A 146 18.29 7.34 9.62
CA LYS A 146 19.53 8.01 9.98
C LYS A 146 19.74 8.01 11.50
N LYS A 147 20.98 7.79 11.92
CA LYS A 147 21.36 7.92 13.34
C LYS A 147 20.94 9.31 13.87
N GLY A 148 20.22 9.32 14.98
CA GLY A 148 19.72 10.56 15.61
C GLY A 148 18.30 10.95 15.19
N PHE A 149 17.66 10.20 14.26
CA PHE A 149 16.24 10.34 13.98
C PHE A 149 15.46 9.20 14.61
N GLU A 150 14.33 9.51 15.21
CA GLU A 150 13.39 8.52 15.71
C GLU A 150 12.16 8.50 14.83
N TYR A 151 11.84 7.32 14.31
CA TYR A 151 10.59 7.04 13.64
C TYR A 151 10.08 5.67 14.10
N LYS A 152 8.95 5.66 14.77
CA LYS A 152 8.38 4.43 15.36
C LYS A 152 7.45 3.68 14.42
N GLY A 153 7.23 4.21 13.22
CA GLY A 153 6.15 3.77 12.35
C GLY A 153 4.81 4.36 12.79
N PHE A 154 3.79 4.10 12.01
CA PHE A 154 2.43 4.53 12.31
C PHE A 154 1.43 3.51 11.82
N ILE A 155 0.21 3.58 12.36
CA ILE A 155 -0.97 2.87 11.87
C ILE A 155 -2.03 3.92 11.59
N HIS A 156 -2.67 3.84 10.43
CA HIS A 156 -3.70 4.79 9.99
C HIS A 156 -4.71 4.11 9.07
N TRP A 157 -5.75 4.84 8.76
CA TRP A 157 -6.63 4.61 7.62
C TRP A 157 -6.47 5.76 6.63
N ASP A 158 -6.49 5.46 5.34
CA ASP A 158 -6.52 6.50 4.30
C ASP A 158 -7.92 7.13 4.14
N TYR A 159 -8.93 6.45 4.63
CA TYR A 159 -10.34 6.86 4.59
C TYR A 159 -10.93 6.82 5.98
N ASP A 160 -11.96 7.65 6.22
CA ASP A 160 -12.76 7.52 7.44
C ASP A 160 -13.49 6.16 7.42
N PRO A 161 -13.15 5.23 8.32
CA PRO A 161 -13.74 3.89 8.32
C PRO A 161 -15.25 3.91 8.60
N GLU A 162 -15.80 4.99 9.16
CA GLU A 162 -17.24 5.12 9.38
C GLU A 162 -18.02 5.29 8.08
N THR A 163 -17.39 5.80 7.04
CA THR A 163 -18.00 5.89 5.70
C THR A 163 -18.05 4.55 4.98
N LYS A 164 -17.39 3.51 5.52
CA LYS A 164 -17.31 2.16 4.96
C LYS A 164 -16.92 2.15 3.47
N PRO A 165 -15.81 2.79 3.11
CA PRO A 165 -15.40 2.89 1.71
C PRO A 165 -15.16 1.51 1.09
N GLN A 166 -15.52 1.40 -0.19
CA GLN A 166 -15.32 0.18 -0.98
C GLN A 166 -14.11 0.38 -1.89
N ASN A 167 -12.91 0.34 -1.31
CA ASN A 167 -11.65 0.52 -2.01
C ASN A 167 -10.62 -0.50 -1.56
N VAL A 168 -9.65 -0.72 -2.44
CA VAL A 168 -8.46 -1.52 -2.16
C VAL A 168 -7.22 -0.77 -2.61
N GLN A 169 -6.11 -1.08 -1.96
CA GLN A 169 -4.79 -0.64 -2.35
C GLN A 169 -3.87 -1.84 -2.49
N GLY A 170 -2.81 -1.68 -3.26
CA GLY A 170 -1.83 -2.72 -3.45
C GLY A 170 -0.40 -2.19 -3.45
N VAL A 171 0.51 -3.09 -3.13
CA VAL A 171 1.95 -2.83 -3.08
C VAL A 171 2.68 -3.99 -3.74
N ILE A 172 3.42 -3.71 -4.80
CA ILE A 172 4.36 -4.68 -5.38
C ILE A 172 5.70 -4.52 -4.67
N ALA A 173 6.21 -5.60 -4.08
CA ALA A 173 7.55 -5.64 -3.54
C ALA A 173 8.58 -5.70 -4.69
N LEU A 174 9.45 -4.70 -4.77
CA LEU A 174 10.52 -4.63 -5.76
C LEU A 174 11.87 -5.08 -5.19
N SER A 175 11.95 -5.26 -3.88
CA SER A 175 13.06 -5.88 -3.15
C SER A 175 12.55 -6.92 -2.17
N ASP A 176 13.40 -7.85 -1.75
CA ASP A 176 13.05 -8.78 -0.69
C ASP A 176 12.84 -8.02 0.63
N GLN A 177 11.70 -8.25 1.30
CA GLN A 177 11.23 -7.58 2.53
C GLN A 177 10.90 -8.62 3.60
N THR A 178 11.78 -9.63 3.72
CA THR A 178 11.61 -10.74 4.67
C THR A 178 12.23 -10.46 6.03
N ASP A 179 13.18 -9.53 6.08
CA ASP A 179 13.78 -9.07 7.34
C ASP A 179 12.82 -8.06 8.03
N ILE A 180 12.39 -8.40 9.23
CA ILE A 180 11.48 -7.59 10.02
C ILE A 180 12.01 -6.17 10.31
N ASN A 181 13.33 -5.99 10.30
CA ASN A 181 14.00 -4.73 10.60
C ASN A 181 14.14 -3.79 9.40
N MET A 182 13.88 -4.25 8.18
CA MET A 182 14.04 -3.42 7.00
C MET A 182 12.78 -2.62 6.59
N GLY A 183 11.88 -2.39 7.55
CA GLY A 183 10.63 -1.72 7.27
C GLY A 183 9.58 -2.66 6.68
N GLY A 184 8.68 -2.11 5.86
CA GLY A 184 7.63 -2.89 5.21
C GLY A 184 6.26 -2.72 5.84
N PHE A 185 5.28 -3.33 5.21
CA PHE A 185 3.88 -3.21 5.59
C PHE A 185 3.57 -3.85 6.94
N GLN A 186 2.75 -3.17 7.73
CA GLN A 186 2.14 -3.69 8.94
C GLN A 186 0.66 -3.31 8.98
N CYS A 187 -0.15 -4.10 9.68
CA CYS A 187 -1.59 -3.87 9.77
C CYS A 187 -2.16 -4.48 11.04
N ILE A 188 -3.41 -4.17 11.35
CA ILE A 188 -4.12 -4.74 12.50
C ILE A 188 -5.42 -5.43 12.01
N PRO A 189 -5.35 -6.69 11.54
CA PRO A 189 -6.53 -7.42 11.11
C PRO A 189 -7.57 -7.61 12.20
N TRP A 190 -7.14 -7.67 13.46
CA TRP A 190 -8.07 -7.72 14.58
C TRP A 190 -8.98 -6.47 14.62
N LEU A 191 -8.42 -5.28 14.40
CA LEU A 191 -9.18 -4.03 14.39
C LEU A 191 -10.07 -3.93 13.14
N PHE A 192 -9.64 -4.47 12.01
CA PHE A 192 -10.48 -4.59 10.82
C PHE A 192 -11.74 -5.41 11.07
N GLN A 193 -11.62 -6.51 11.83
CA GLN A 193 -12.74 -7.38 12.16
C GLN A 193 -13.62 -6.84 13.29
N ASN A 194 -13.07 -6.08 14.22
CA ASN A 194 -13.70 -5.68 15.47
C ASN A 194 -13.88 -4.16 15.58
N TYR A 195 -13.92 -3.45 14.45
CA TYR A 195 -14.00 -1.98 14.42
C TYR A 195 -15.17 -1.44 15.26
N ASP A 196 -16.36 -1.98 15.06
CA ASP A 196 -17.57 -1.49 15.74
C ASP A 196 -17.48 -1.72 17.27
N LEU A 197 -16.90 -2.84 17.71
CA LEU A 197 -16.66 -3.11 19.13
C LEU A 197 -15.59 -2.18 19.72
N TRP A 198 -14.46 -2.03 19.02
CA TRP A 198 -13.36 -1.15 19.44
C TRP A 198 -13.84 0.31 19.55
N LYS A 199 -14.65 0.75 18.60
CA LYS A 199 -15.20 2.11 18.54
C LYS A 199 -16.00 2.47 19.77
N LEU A 200 -16.75 1.54 20.38
CA LEU A 200 -17.56 1.81 21.59
C LEU A 200 -16.75 2.31 22.77
N GLY A 201 -15.46 1.98 22.82
CA GLY A 201 -14.54 2.43 23.86
C GLY A 201 -13.76 3.70 23.51
N GLN A 202 -14.02 4.33 22.37
CA GLN A 202 -13.22 5.46 21.89
C GLN A 202 -13.94 6.80 22.14
N PRO A 203 -13.17 7.89 22.37
CA PRO A 203 -13.75 9.23 22.44
C PRO A 203 -14.47 9.62 21.12
N GLU A 204 -15.52 10.41 21.22
CA GLU A 204 -16.26 10.89 20.04
C GLU A 204 -15.44 11.81 19.15
N ASP A 205 -14.53 12.59 19.74
CA ASP A 205 -13.64 13.55 19.07
C ASP A 205 -12.31 12.94 18.62
N ARG A 206 -12.18 11.58 18.65
CA ARG A 206 -10.98 10.89 18.20
C ARG A 206 -10.59 11.26 16.77
N ASN A 207 -9.31 11.13 16.46
CA ASN A 207 -8.86 11.18 15.09
C ASN A 207 -9.38 9.94 14.33
N ARG A 208 -10.24 10.15 13.33
CA ARG A 208 -10.88 9.06 12.56
C ARG A 208 -9.92 8.36 11.60
N PHE A 209 -8.81 9.01 11.26
CA PHE A 209 -7.80 8.46 10.35
C PHE A 209 -6.64 7.76 11.08
N GLN A 210 -6.52 7.98 12.37
CA GLN A 210 -5.42 7.41 13.16
C GLN A 210 -5.98 6.77 14.43
N PRO A 211 -6.05 5.43 14.49
CA PRO A 211 -6.58 4.75 15.67
C PRO A 211 -5.63 4.91 16.86
N ASP A 212 -6.20 5.04 18.05
CA ASP A 212 -5.47 4.74 19.28
C ASP A 212 -5.30 3.21 19.35
N ILE A 213 -4.06 2.76 19.25
CA ILE A 213 -3.71 1.34 19.27
C ILE A 213 -3.26 0.86 20.67
N SER A 214 -3.33 1.71 21.70
CA SER A 214 -2.96 1.36 23.06
C SER A 214 -3.73 0.13 23.54
N GLY A 215 -2.98 -0.88 23.98
CA GLY A 215 -3.56 -2.16 24.44
C GLY A 215 -3.90 -3.17 23.34
N ILE A 216 -3.81 -2.79 22.06
CA ILE A 216 -4.02 -3.69 20.92
C ILE A 216 -2.77 -3.88 20.05
N GLU A 217 -1.61 -3.36 20.45
CA GLU A 217 -0.34 -3.46 19.71
C GLU A 217 0.06 -4.91 19.45
N LYS A 218 -0.33 -5.83 20.34
CA LYS A 218 -0.10 -7.27 20.19
C LYS A 218 -0.75 -7.90 18.96
N TYR A 219 -1.75 -7.22 18.40
CA TYR A 219 -2.45 -7.67 17.19
C TYR A 219 -1.86 -7.09 15.89
N ILE A 220 -0.76 -6.33 15.98
CA ILE A 220 -0.05 -5.86 14.80
C ILE A 220 0.59 -7.04 14.08
N GLU A 221 0.14 -7.28 12.87
CA GLU A 221 0.75 -8.25 11.96
C GLU A 221 1.78 -7.54 11.06
N LYS A 222 2.99 -8.09 11.00
CA LYS A 222 4.09 -7.60 10.16
C LYS A 222 4.18 -8.50 8.94
N VAL A 223 3.94 -7.94 7.77
CA VAL A 223 3.83 -8.71 6.53
C VAL A 223 5.19 -8.79 5.84
N ALA A 224 5.65 -10.02 5.62
CA ALA A 224 6.87 -10.30 4.87
C ALA A 224 6.54 -10.55 3.39
N MET A 225 7.36 -9.99 2.50
CA MET A 225 7.23 -10.16 1.05
C MET A 225 8.60 -10.40 0.42
N GLU A 226 8.61 -11.11 -0.70
CA GLU A 226 9.78 -11.25 -1.58
C GLU A 226 9.60 -10.39 -2.82
N ALA A 227 10.69 -10.06 -3.49
CA ALA A 227 10.64 -9.31 -4.74
C ALA A 227 9.74 -10.02 -5.77
N GLY A 228 8.76 -9.30 -6.30
CA GLY A 228 7.73 -9.81 -7.20
C GLY A 228 6.41 -10.18 -6.53
N ASP A 229 6.31 -10.16 -5.21
CA ASP A 229 5.03 -10.36 -4.50
C ASP A 229 4.14 -9.12 -4.60
N LEU A 230 2.83 -9.34 -4.67
CA LEU A 230 1.81 -8.30 -4.59
C LEU A 230 1.02 -8.45 -3.29
N LEU A 231 1.01 -7.43 -2.49
CA LEU A 231 0.07 -7.25 -1.38
C LEU A 231 -1.15 -6.48 -1.90
N ILE A 232 -2.36 -6.96 -1.60
CA ILE A 232 -3.60 -6.19 -1.73
C ILE A 232 -4.23 -6.08 -0.35
N PHE A 233 -4.74 -4.89 0.00
CA PHE A 233 -5.41 -4.66 1.28
C PHE A 233 -6.65 -3.77 1.14
N ASN A 234 -7.60 -4.01 2.01
CA ASN A 234 -8.88 -3.31 2.08
C ASN A 234 -8.69 -1.93 2.74
N SER A 235 -9.37 -0.90 2.26
CA SER A 235 -9.32 0.46 2.82
C SER A 235 -9.75 0.55 4.28
N LEU A 236 -10.55 -0.42 4.76
CA LEU A 236 -10.96 -0.51 6.17
C LEU A 236 -9.90 -1.18 7.06
N LEU A 237 -8.84 -1.73 6.48
CA LEU A 237 -7.75 -2.32 7.25
C LEU A 237 -6.83 -1.20 7.78
N PRO A 238 -6.71 -1.00 9.09
CA PRO A 238 -5.72 -0.09 9.65
C PRO A 238 -4.32 -0.63 9.37
N HIS A 239 -3.50 0.21 8.77
CA HIS A 239 -2.19 -0.21 8.24
C HIS A 239 -1.15 0.90 8.31
N GLY A 240 0.08 0.58 7.98
CA GLY A 240 1.17 1.54 7.92
C GLY A 240 2.50 0.90 7.53
N ILE A 241 3.55 1.70 7.59
CA ILE A 241 4.91 1.29 7.27
C ILE A 241 5.73 1.23 8.55
N ARG A 242 6.41 0.12 8.75
CA ARG A 242 7.41 -0.02 9.83
C ARG A 242 8.65 0.82 9.54
N PRO A 243 9.35 1.27 10.58
CA PRO A 243 10.66 1.87 10.43
C PRO A 243 11.66 0.88 9.79
N ASN A 244 12.53 1.38 8.92
CA ASN A 244 13.65 0.61 8.43
C ASN A 244 14.84 0.79 9.39
N LEU A 245 15.03 -0.19 10.26
CA LEU A 245 16.09 -0.25 11.28
C LEU A 245 17.31 -1.07 10.81
N SER A 246 17.31 -1.52 9.55
CA SER A 246 18.47 -2.22 8.98
C SER A 246 19.66 -1.27 8.82
N LYS A 247 20.84 -1.82 8.64
CA LYS A 247 22.06 -1.03 8.45
C LYS A 247 22.23 -0.54 7.01
N ASP A 248 21.85 -1.40 6.05
CA ASP A 248 22.27 -1.29 4.65
C ASP A 248 21.23 -1.83 3.64
N LYS A 249 20.01 -2.17 4.11
CA LYS A 249 18.96 -2.70 3.24
C LYS A 249 17.92 -1.63 2.96
N VAL A 250 17.64 -1.39 1.70
CA VAL A 250 16.61 -0.45 1.26
C VAL A 250 15.38 -1.24 0.84
N ARG A 251 14.23 -0.93 1.44
CA ARG A 251 12.96 -1.47 0.99
C ARG A 251 12.50 -0.71 -0.24
N ILE A 252 12.18 -1.43 -1.31
CA ILE A 252 11.71 -0.84 -2.56
C ILE A 252 10.33 -1.41 -2.89
N ALA A 253 9.40 -0.54 -3.24
CA ALA A 253 8.04 -0.92 -3.56
C ALA A 253 7.42 -0.01 -4.63
N GLN A 254 6.45 -0.54 -5.37
CA GLN A 254 5.57 0.21 -6.24
C GLN A 254 4.15 0.14 -5.68
N TYR A 255 3.46 1.27 -5.62
CA TYR A 255 2.05 1.31 -5.29
C TYR A 255 1.20 1.10 -6.53
N ILE A 256 0.12 0.35 -6.36
CA ILE A 256 -0.82 0.03 -7.43
C ILE A 256 -2.20 -0.20 -6.83
N SER A 257 -3.23 0.30 -7.49
CA SER A 257 -4.60 -0.01 -7.15
C SER A 257 -5.40 -0.23 -8.41
N MET A 258 -6.43 -1.05 -8.32
CA MET A 258 -7.42 -1.16 -9.39
C MET A 258 -8.81 -1.02 -8.80
N MET A 259 -9.67 -0.33 -9.50
CA MET A 259 -11.05 -0.06 -9.09
C MET A 259 -12.00 -0.35 -10.23
N PRO A 260 -13.25 -0.77 -9.94
CA PRO A 260 -14.24 -0.96 -10.98
C PRO A 260 -14.40 0.29 -11.85
N ALA A 261 -14.36 0.07 -13.15
CA ALA A 261 -14.79 1.07 -14.14
C ALA A 261 -16.31 1.05 -14.15
N GLU A 262 -16.92 2.08 -13.55
CA GLU A 262 -18.36 2.25 -13.61
C GLU A 262 -18.69 2.88 -14.97
N GLU A 263 -19.61 2.26 -15.69
CA GLU A 263 -20.23 2.88 -16.85
C GLU A 263 -21.33 3.81 -16.30
N ASP A 264 -21.22 5.10 -16.59
CA ASP A 264 -22.26 6.08 -16.33
C ASP A 264 -23.48 5.80 -17.21
#